data_71c1c448a702f577d10b314c078523eb
#
_entry.id   71c1c448a702f577d10b314c078523eb
#
_cell.length_a   1.000
_cell.length_b   1.000
_cell.length_c   1.000
_cell.angle_alpha   90.00
_cell.angle_beta   90.00
_cell.angle_gamma   90.00
#
_symmetry.space_group_name_H-M   'P 1'
#
loop_
_entity.id
_entity.type
_entity.pdbx_description
1 polymer ?
#
loop_
_entity_poly.entity_id
_entity_poly.type
_entity_poly.pdbx_seq_one_letter_code
_entity_poly.pdbx_strand_id
1 'polypeptide(L)'
;PLAGTRPRGATPEADAALEAELQADEKERAEHLMLIDLARNDIGRIARIGSVKVTEAFAIERYSHVMHIVSNVEGILRPEVGQLDVLRATFPAGTLSGAPKVRAMEIIDELEPVKRGIYGGACGYLSFAGDMDVAIAIRTGIVQHQTLYVQAAAGIVADSVPEKEWAETEQKARALLRAAELVEEGF
;
A
#
# COMPACT_ATOMS: atom_id res chain seq x y z
N PRO A 1 -6.93 -2.30 3.09
CA PRO A 1 -5.62 -2.74 2.60
C PRO A 1 -5.72 -3.47 1.26
N LEU A 2 -4.66 -3.37 0.47
CA LEU A 2 -4.50 -3.98 -0.82
C LEU A 2 -3.11 -4.60 -0.86
N ALA A 3 -3.01 -5.91 -1.07
CA ALA A 3 -1.76 -6.66 -1.10
C ALA A 3 -1.91 -7.94 -1.93
N GLY A 4 -0.80 -8.61 -2.19
CA GLY A 4 -0.77 -9.75 -3.09
C GLY A 4 -1.01 -9.34 -4.54
N THR A 5 -0.24 -9.87 -5.47
CA THR A 5 -0.35 -9.47 -6.88
C THR A 5 -0.19 -10.68 -7.79
N ARG A 6 -1.08 -10.80 -8.78
CA ARG A 6 -0.89 -11.68 -9.94
C ARG A 6 -1.18 -10.90 -11.21
N PRO A 7 -0.52 -11.23 -12.33
CA PRO A 7 -0.87 -10.66 -13.62
C PRO A 7 -2.28 -11.12 -14.05
N ARG A 8 -2.86 -10.41 -15.01
CA ARG A 8 -4.10 -10.86 -15.67
C ARG A 8 -3.79 -12.04 -16.60
N GLY A 9 -4.70 -13.00 -16.63
CA GLY A 9 -4.64 -14.11 -17.56
C GLY A 9 -5.01 -13.68 -18.98
N ALA A 10 -4.38 -14.31 -19.99
CA ALA A 10 -4.70 -14.05 -21.39
C ALA A 10 -6.08 -14.59 -21.82
N THR A 11 -6.65 -15.53 -21.06
CA THR A 11 -7.99 -16.09 -21.24
C THR A 11 -8.75 -16.07 -19.90
N PRO A 12 -10.10 -16.15 -19.92
CA PRO A 12 -10.88 -16.23 -18.68
C PRO A 12 -10.46 -17.40 -17.77
N GLU A 13 -10.12 -18.54 -18.36
CA GLU A 13 -9.68 -19.73 -17.61
C GLU A 13 -8.31 -19.52 -16.95
N ALA A 14 -7.37 -18.90 -17.66
CA ALA A 14 -6.07 -18.55 -17.14
C ALA A 14 -6.18 -17.48 -16.03
N ASP A 15 -7.07 -16.50 -16.19
CA ASP A 15 -7.34 -15.47 -15.19
C ASP A 15 -7.92 -16.09 -13.90
N ALA A 16 -8.87 -17.02 -14.03
CA ALA A 16 -9.43 -17.76 -12.89
C ALA A 16 -8.39 -18.66 -12.19
N ALA A 17 -7.47 -19.27 -12.94
CA ALA A 17 -6.41 -20.07 -12.35
C ALA A 17 -5.42 -19.20 -11.53
N LEU A 18 -5.05 -18.02 -12.03
CA LEU A 18 -4.20 -17.06 -11.32
C LEU A 18 -4.90 -16.49 -10.07
N GLU A 19 -6.20 -16.26 -10.13
CA GLU A 19 -7.00 -15.88 -8.95
C GLU A 19 -6.97 -16.97 -7.89
N ALA A 20 -7.23 -18.23 -8.28
CA ALA A 20 -7.22 -19.36 -7.36
C ALA A 20 -5.83 -19.55 -6.72
N GLU A 21 -4.75 -19.38 -7.49
CA GLU A 21 -3.38 -19.39 -7.00
C GLU A 21 -3.15 -18.29 -5.97
N LEU A 22 -3.55 -17.05 -6.27
CA LEU A 22 -3.41 -15.92 -5.35
C LEU A 22 -4.17 -16.13 -4.05
N GLN A 23 -5.40 -16.63 -4.13
CA GLN A 23 -6.22 -16.93 -2.96
C GLN A 23 -5.68 -18.07 -2.10
N ALA A 24 -4.95 -19.01 -2.70
CA ALA A 24 -4.32 -20.15 -2.01
C ALA A 24 -2.93 -19.82 -1.43
N ASP A 25 -2.33 -18.69 -1.81
CA ASP A 25 -1.00 -18.31 -1.37
C ASP A 25 -0.99 -17.94 0.13
N GLU A 26 -0.43 -18.82 0.95
CA GLU A 26 -0.42 -18.68 2.41
C GLU A 26 0.40 -17.46 2.86
N LYS A 27 1.53 -17.15 2.19
CA LYS A 27 2.37 -15.98 2.49
C LYS A 27 1.59 -14.69 2.24
N GLU A 28 1.00 -14.55 1.05
CA GLU A 28 0.22 -13.36 0.68
C GLU A 28 -0.98 -13.16 1.61
N ARG A 29 -1.65 -14.25 1.98
CA ARG A 29 -2.77 -14.20 2.93
C ARG A 29 -2.34 -13.79 4.34
N ALA A 30 -1.20 -14.29 4.83
CA ALA A 30 -0.67 -13.93 6.15
C ALA A 30 -0.28 -12.45 6.19
N GLU A 31 0.41 -11.95 5.16
CA GLU A 31 0.75 -10.53 5.02
C GLU A 31 -0.51 -9.66 4.96
N HIS A 32 -1.50 -10.08 4.16
CA HIS A 32 -2.76 -9.36 4.03
C HIS A 32 -3.54 -9.29 5.35
N LEU A 33 -3.56 -10.38 6.12
CA LEU A 33 -4.18 -10.41 7.45
C LEU A 33 -3.50 -9.42 8.41
N MET A 34 -2.17 -9.34 8.39
CA MET A 34 -1.41 -8.35 9.15
C MET A 34 -1.82 -6.93 8.77
N LEU A 35 -2.01 -6.64 7.48
CA LEU A 35 -2.45 -5.33 7.01
C LEU A 35 -3.90 -5.00 7.42
N ILE A 36 -4.80 -6.00 7.46
CA ILE A 36 -6.15 -5.84 8.01
C ILE A 36 -6.09 -5.45 9.49
N ASP A 37 -5.25 -6.12 10.29
CA ASP A 37 -5.11 -5.81 11.71
C ASP A 37 -4.51 -4.43 11.95
N LEU A 38 -3.53 -4.01 11.14
CA LEU A 38 -3.02 -2.63 11.15
C LEU A 38 -4.12 -1.62 10.84
N ALA A 39 -4.93 -1.86 9.81
CA ALA A 39 -6.05 -0.98 9.45
C ALA A 39 -7.10 -0.90 10.57
N ARG A 40 -7.45 -2.04 11.20
CA ARG A 40 -8.34 -2.08 12.37
C ARG A 40 -7.79 -1.29 13.54
N ASN A 41 -6.49 -1.38 13.80
CA ASN A 41 -5.83 -0.63 14.87
C ASN A 41 -5.86 0.87 14.58
N ASP A 42 -5.52 1.31 13.37
CA ASP A 42 -5.51 2.70 12.97
C ASP A 42 -6.93 3.33 13.05
N ILE A 43 -7.93 2.66 12.49
CA ILE A 43 -9.33 3.08 12.57
C ILE A 43 -9.85 3.07 14.01
N GLY A 44 -9.43 2.08 14.82
CA GLY A 44 -9.83 1.96 16.23
C GLY A 44 -9.44 3.15 17.11
N ARG A 45 -8.39 3.89 16.73
CA ARG A 45 -7.94 5.10 17.47
C ARG A 45 -8.93 6.26 17.38
N ILE A 46 -9.73 6.32 16.33
CA ILE A 46 -10.62 7.44 15.99
C ILE A 46 -12.10 7.06 15.94
N ALA A 47 -12.40 5.78 15.85
CA ALA A 47 -13.75 5.27 15.75
C ALA A 47 -14.42 5.12 17.11
N ARG A 48 -15.76 5.11 17.13
CA ARG A 48 -16.57 4.75 18.30
C ARG A 48 -16.28 3.31 18.69
N ILE A 49 -16.22 3.02 19.99
CA ILE A 49 -15.98 1.69 20.51
C ILE A 49 -17.01 0.71 19.94
N GLY A 50 -16.55 -0.44 19.44
CA GLY A 50 -17.39 -1.48 18.86
C GLY A 50 -17.89 -1.23 17.44
N SER A 51 -17.53 -0.08 16.80
CA SER A 51 -17.97 0.25 15.46
C SER A 51 -17.01 -0.23 14.34
N VAL A 52 -15.78 -0.61 14.68
CA VAL A 52 -14.80 -1.07 13.69
C VAL A 52 -15.21 -2.43 13.14
N LYS A 53 -15.33 -2.53 11.83
CA LYS A 53 -15.75 -3.74 11.13
C LYS A 53 -14.88 -3.94 9.89
N VAL A 54 -14.60 -5.20 9.58
CA VAL A 54 -14.13 -5.60 8.27
C VAL A 54 -15.37 -5.84 7.42
N THR A 55 -15.66 -4.96 6.50
CA THR A 55 -16.88 -5.01 5.65
C THR A 55 -16.67 -5.86 4.41
N GLU A 56 -15.43 -5.99 3.97
CA GLU A 56 -15.01 -6.90 2.92
C GLU A 56 -13.66 -7.52 3.28
N ALA A 57 -13.51 -8.82 3.06
CA ALA A 57 -12.29 -9.54 3.43
C ALA A 57 -11.83 -10.47 2.30
N PHE A 58 -10.56 -10.34 1.91
CA PHE A 58 -9.90 -11.19 0.92
C PHE A 58 -10.61 -11.25 -0.44
N ALA A 59 -11.28 -10.18 -0.85
CA ALA A 59 -11.86 -10.05 -2.18
C ALA A 59 -10.76 -9.92 -3.24
N ILE A 60 -11.02 -10.42 -4.44
CA ILE A 60 -10.10 -10.20 -5.56
C ILE A 60 -10.62 -9.05 -6.41
N GLU A 61 -9.82 -7.98 -6.47
CA GLU A 61 -10.04 -6.88 -7.40
C GLU A 61 -9.16 -7.04 -8.63
N ARG A 62 -9.79 -6.91 -9.80
CA ARG A 62 -9.15 -7.03 -11.11
C ARG A 62 -8.98 -5.66 -11.73
N TYR A 63 -7.72 -5.36 -12.06
CA TYR A 63 -7.34 -4.16 -12.80
C TYR A 63 -6.96 -4.53 -14.24
N SER A 64 -6.53 -3.55 -15.03
CA SER A 64 -6.21 -3.78 -16.43
C SER A 64 -5.08 -4.80 -16.66
N HIS A 65 -4.06 -4.81 -15.79
CA HIS A 65 -2.85 -5.63 -15.97
C HIS A 65 -2.57 -6.58 -14.80
N VAL A 66 -3.19 -6.36 -13.66
CA VAL A 66 -2.98 -7.13 -12.44
C VAL A 66 -4.28 -7.39 -11.69
N MET A 67 -4.23 -8.34 -10.75
CA MET A 67 -5.26 -8.54 -9.74
C MET A 67 -4.62 -8.50 -8.35
N HIS A 68 -5.38 -8.08 -7.35
CA HIS A 68 -4.94 -7.96 -5.96
C HIS A 68 -5.95 -8.56 -5.00
N ILE A 69 -5.47 -8.97 -3.82
CA ILE A 69 -6.32 -9.22 -2.66
C ILE A 69 -6.64 -7.87 -2.01
N VAL A 70 -7.91 -7.61 -1.78
CA VAL A 70 -8.42 -6.36 -1.17
C VAL A 70 -9.29 -6.69 0.02
N SER A 71 -9.19 -5.88 1.06
CA SER A 71 -10.11 -5.90 2.20
C SER A 71 -10.47 -4.48 2.61
N ASN A 72 -11.66 -4.29 3.13
CA ASN A 72 -12.14 -3.00 3.60
C ASN A 72 -12.38 -3.01 5.10
N VAL A 73 -11.92 -1.95 5.79
CA VAL A 73 -12.12 -1.74 7.22
C VAL A 73 -12.78 -0.40 7.43
N GLU A 74 -13.90 -0.41 8.12
CA GLU A 74 -14.71 0.79 8.40
C GLU A 74 -14.90 1.00 9.89
N GLY A 75 -15.18 2.24 10.28
CA GLY A 75 -15.55 2.62 11.63
C GLY A 75 -16.35 3.91 11.64
N ILE A 76 -17.25 4.04 12.62
CA ILE A 76 -18.01 5.27 12.82
C ILE A 76 -17.11 6.24 13.57
N LEU A 77 -16.80 7.38 12.95
CA LEU A 77 -15.96 8.42 13.53
C LEU A 77 -16.57 8.96 14.84
N ARG A 78 -15.73 9.21 15.84
CA ARG A 78 -16.15 9.89 17.05
C ARG A 78 -16.44 11.37 16.74
N PRO A 79 -17.47 11.97 17.36
CA PRO A 79 -17.93 13.32 17.02
C PRO A 79 -16.90 14.44 17.27
N GLU A 80 -15.95 14.21 18.19
CA GLU A 80 -14.89 15.16 18.52
C GLU A 80 -13.68 15.09 17.60
N VAL A 81 -13.63 14.13 16.68
CA VAL A 81 -12.46 13.87 15.81
C VAL A 81 -12.64 14.58 14.48
N GLY A 82 -11.70 15.44 14.13
CA GLY A 82 -11.66 16.13 12.85
C GLY A 82 -10.78 15.41 11.80
N GLN A 83 -10.80 15.91 10.57
CA GLN A 83 -10.04 15.35 9.43
C GLN A 83 -8.54 15.19 9.73
N LEU A 84 -7.91 16.21 10.35
CA LEU A 84 -6.49 16.16 10.69
C LEU A 84 -6.19 15.14 11.79
N ASP A 85 -7.12 14.88 12.70
CA ASP A 85 -6.97 13.85 13.72
C ASP A 85 -7.05 12.46 13.09
N VAL A 86 -7.94 12.28 12.09
CA VAL A 86 -7.99 11.05 11.28
C VAL A 86 -6.66 10.82 10.60
N LEU A 87 -6.12 11.83 9.91
CA LEU A 87 -4.82 11.71 9.24
C LEU A 87 -3.71 11.36 10.24
N ARG A 88 -3.61 12.04 11.37
CA ARG A 88 -2.61 11.76 12.41
C ARG A 88 -2.71 10.36 12.99
N ALA A 89 -3.92 9.82 13.11
CA ALA A 89 -4.14 8.48 13.67
C ALA A 89 -3.81 7.36 12.69
N THR A 90 -4.03 7.57 11.40
CA THR A 90 -3.88 6.56 10.36
C THR A 90 -2.54 6.64 9.62
N PHE A 91 -1.81 7.75 9.73
CA PHE A 91 -0.51 7.95 9.10
C PHE A 91 0.66 7.56 10.04
N PRO A 92 1.76 6.99 9.50
CA PRO A 92 1.90 6.48 8.14
C PRO A 92 1.08 5.21 7.89
N ALA A 93 0.72 4.98 6.64
CA ALA A 93 -0.05 3.80 6.27
C ALA A 93 0.69 2.50 6.63
N GLY A 94 -0.06 1.50 7.09
CA GLY A 94 0.49 0.21 7.51
C GLY A 94 1.31 -0.48 6.42
N THR A 95 0.87 -0.40 5.17
CA THR A 95 1.55 -0.93 3.98
C THR A 95 3.00 -0.44 3.84
N LEU A 96 3.31 0.77 4.34
CA LEU A 96 4.66 1.36 4.25
C LEU A 96 5.37 1.48 5.60
N SER A 97 4.83 0.94 6.65
CA SER A 97 5.45 0.90 7.96
C SER A 97 5.67 -0.55 8.43
N GLY A 98 4.66 -1.22 8.89
CA GLY A 98 4.75 -2.59 9.40
C GLY A 98 4.10 -2.73 10.78
N ALA A 99 4.20 -3.92 11.35
CA ALA A 99 3.63 -4.27 12.65
C ALA A 99 4.69 -4.87 13.60
N PRO A 100 4.77 -4.42 14.87
CA PRO A 100 4.11 -3.23 15.44
C PRO A 100 4.62 -1.93 14.83
N LYS A 101 3.73 -1.00 14.53
CA LYS A 101 4.02 0.21 13.71
C LYS A 101 5.22 1.01 14.19
N VAL A 102 5.29 1.34 15.48
CA VAL A 102 6.38 2.17 16.03
C VAL A 102 7.74 1.48 15.86
N ARG A 103 7.84 0.21 16.25
CA ARG A 103 9.10 -0.55 16.12
C ARG A 103 9.51 -0.74 14.67
N ALA A 104 8.56 -0.99 13.78
CA ALA A 104 8.83 -1.08 12.34
C ALA A 104 9.41 0.23 11.79
N MET A 105 8.86 1.37 12.20
CA MET A 105 9.36 2.69 11.79
C MET A 105 10.76 2.98 12.33
N GLU A 106 11.06 2.58 13.57
CA GLU A 106 12.42 2.69 14.14
C GLU A 106 13.43 1.88 13.31
N ILE A 107 13.09 0.64 12.95
CA ILE A 107 13.93 -0.23 12.12
C ILE A 107 14.13 0.36 10.73
N ILE A 108 13.08 0.90 10.12
CA ILE A 108 13.16 1.57 8.82
C ILE A 108 14.13 2.77 8.89
N ASP A 109 14.02 3.61 9.93
CA ASP A 109 14.90 4.76 10.09
C ASP A 109 16.36 4.37 10.39
N GLU A 110 16.57 3.22 11.01
CA GLU A 110 17.89 2.65 11.31
C GLU A 110 18.57 2.08 10.06
N LEU A 111 17.80 1.38 9.19
CA LEU A 111 18.35 0.59 8.09
C LEU A 111 18.33 1.30 6.74
N GLU A 112 17.38 2.19 6.49
CA GLU A 112 17.33 2.90 5.21
C GLU A 112 18.41 3.98 5.12
N PRO A 113 19.26 3.96 4.09
CA PRO A 113 20.41 4.87 3.98
C PRO A 113 20.02 6.31 3.66
N VAL A 114 18.80 6.53 3.16
CA VAL A 114 18.26 7.84 2.78
C VAL A 114 16.87 8.04 3.33
N LYS A 115 16.52 9.29 3.65
CA LYS A 115 15.17 9.62 4.10
C LYS A 115 14.17 9.48 2.96
N ARG A 116 12.98 9.01 3.27
CA ARG A 116 11.91 8.75 2.29
C ARG A 116 11.35 10.00 1.60
N GLY A 117 11.43 11.15 2.23
CA GLY A 117 10.89 12.39 1.67
C GLY A 117 9.40 12.28 1.37
N ILE A 118 9.01 12.41 0.10
CA ILE A 118 7.63 12.28 -0.36
C ILE A 118 7.17 10.80 -0.35
N TYR A 119 8.07 9.86 -0.55
CA TYR A 119 7.74 8.44 -0.61
C TYR A 119 7.10 7.96 0.70
N GLY A 120 5.96 7.30 0.57
CA GLY A 120 5.19 6.85 1.74
C GLY A 120 4.38 7.95 2.43
N GLY A 121 4.38 9.16 1.88
CA GLY A 121 3.59 10.28 2.33
C GLY A 121 2.10 10.11 2.06
N ALA A 122 1.33 11.13 2.39
CA ALA A 122 -0.11 11.21 2.15
C ALA A 122 -0.39 12.20 1.02
N CYS A 123 -1.14 11.76 0.00
CA CYS A 123 -1.56 12.58 -1.14
C CYS A 123 -3.07 12.52 -1.29
N GLY A 124 -3.76 13.66 -1.33
CA GLY A 124 -5.20 13.67 -1.44
C GLY A 124 -5.78 15.05 -1.19
N TYR A 125 -7.01 15.10 -0.71
CA TYR A 125 -7.69 16.35 -0.42
C TYR A 125 -8.44 16.32 0.91
N LEU A 126 -8.60 17.49 1.49
CA LEU A 126 -9.49 17.79 2.60
C LEU A 126 -10.53 18.80 2.12
N SER A 127 -11.78 18.42 2.13
CA SER A 127 -12.90 19.23 1.68
C SER A 127 -13.39 20.16 2.80
N PHE A 128 -13.88 21.33 2.43
CA PHE A 128 -14.58 22.23 3.35
C PHE A 128 -15.92 21.66 3.88
N ALA A 129 -16.47 20.65 3.19
CA ALA A 129 -17.66 19.93 3.63
C ALA A 129 -17.39 18.89 4.74
N GLY A 130 -16.10 18.63 5.05
CA GLY A 130 -15.71 17.67 6.07
C GLY A 130 -15.28 16.31 5.53
N ASP A 131 -15.27 16.13 4.20
CA ASP A 131 -14.77 14.92 3.57
C ASP A 131 -13.24 14.95 3.42
N MET A 132 -12.62 13.79 3.44
CA MET A 132 -11.21 13.61 3.19
C MET A 132 -10.99 12.33 2.41
N ASP A 133 -10.17 12.40 1.36
CA ASP A 133 -9.71 11.23 0.64
C ASP A 133 -8.21 11.34 0.43
N VAL A 134 -7.47 10.33 0.91
CA VAL A 134 -6.01 10.35 0.97
C VAL A 134 -5.45 9.00 0.55
N ALA A 135 -4.59 9.02 -0.45
CA ALA A 135 -3.81 7.87 -0.90
C ALA A 135 -2.37 7.93 -0.37
N ILE A 136 -1.69 6.79 -0.41
CA ILE A 136 -0.27 6.71 -0.11
C ILE A 136 0.53 7.25 -1.31
N ALA A 137 1.51 8.11 -1.06
CA ALA A 137 2.43 8.58 -2.09
C ALA A 137 3.44 7.49 -2.46
N ILE A 138 3.03 6.56 -3.29
CA ILE A 138 3.82 5.48 -3.91
C ILE A 138 3.69 5.54 -5.42
N ARG A 139 4.55 4.83 -6.13
CA ARG A 139 4.53 4.83 -7.62
C ARG A 139 4.60 6.26 -8.17
N THR A 140 5.34 7.11 -7.45
CA THR A 140 5.47 8.55 -7.72
C THR A 140 6.92 8.87 -8.01
N GLY A 141 7.18 9.50 -9.15
CA GLY A 141 8.48 10.03 -9.51
C GLY A 141 8.58 11.51 -9.16
N ILE A 142 9.72 11.95 -8.70
CA ILE A 142 10.01 13.36 -8.41
C ILE A 142 11.00 13.84 -9.46
N VAL A 143 10.62 14.83 -10.25
CA VAL A 143 11.52 15.47 -11.22
C VAL A 143 12.03 16.77 -10.64
N GLN A 144 13.32 16.84 -10.40
CA GLN A 144 13.98 18.04 -9.88
C GLN A 144 15.35 18.21 -10.53
N HIS A 145 15.66 19.41 -11.00
CA HIS A 145 16.94 19.71 -11.67
C HIS A 145 17.29 18.73 -12.81
N GLN A 146 16.32 18.43 -13.66
CA GLN A 146 16.45 17.48 -14.78
C GLN A 146 16.81 16.03 -14.36
N THR A 147 16.57 15.70 -13.11
CA THR A 147 16.80 14.35 -12.57
C THR A 147 15.47 13.76 -12.09
N LEU A 148 15.18 12.54 -12.51
CA LEU A 148 14.06 11.75 -12.00
C LEU A 148 14.51 10.93 -10.80
N TYR A 149 13.87 11.15 -9.66
CA TYR A 149 14.04 10.35 -8.44
C TYR A 149 12.87 9.39 -8.32
N VAL A 150 13.18 8.11 -8.15
CA VAL A 150 12.19 7.04 -7.95
C VAL A 150 12.58 6.28 -6.69
N GLN A 151 11.61 6.05 -5.81
CA GLN A 151 11.79 5.24 -4.62
C GLN A 151 10.73 4.13 -4.57
N ALA A 152 11.16 2.93 -4.22
CA ALA A 152 10.31 1.76 -4.02
C ALA A 152 10.84 0.94 -2.84
N ALA A 153 9.96 0.18 -2.20
CA ALA A 153 10.30 -0.75 -1.13
C ALA A 153 9.44 -2.01 -1.23
N ALA A 154 9.88 -3.08 -0.56
CA ALA A 154 9.14 -4.33 -0.40
C ALA A 154 8.75 -4.53 1.06
N GLY A 155 7.70 -5.32 1.30
CA GLY A 155 7.34 -5.79 2.63
C GLY A 155 8.29 -6.92 3.05
N ILE A 156 8.87 -6.80 4.25
CA ILE A 156 9.79 -7.81 4.77
C ILE A 156 9.11 -8.58 5.90
N VAL A 157 9.02 -9.89 5.74
CA VAL A 157 8.49 -10.84 6.72
C VAL A 157 9.51 -11.96 6.96
N ALA A 158 9.24 -12.84 7.93
CA ALA A 158 10.18 -13.90 8.31
C ALA A 158 10.54 -14.84 7.15
N ASP A 159 9.59 -15.07 6.23
CA ASP A 159 9.78 -15.95 5.07
C ASP A 159 10.27 -15.21 3.81
N SER A 160 10.62 -13.92 3.92
CA SER A 160 11.15 -13.15 2.81
C SER A 160 12.51 -13.67 2.35
N VAL A 161 12.68 -13.75 1.03
CA VAL A 161 13.94 -14.11 0.38
C VAL A 161 14.55 -12.83 -0.18
N PRO A 162 15.74 -12.38 0.29
CA PRO A 162 16.32 -11.08 -0.05
C PRO A 162 16.36 -10.77 -1.55
N GLU A 163 16.75 -11.73 -2.36
CA GLU A 163 16.85 -11.57 -3.82
C GLU A 163 15.49 -11.35 -4.48
N LYS A 164 14.44 -11.97 -3.95
CA LYS A 164 13.07 -11.78 -4.44
C LYS A 164 12.52 -10.41 -4.06
N GLU A 165 12.77 -10.00 -2.82
CA GLU A 165 12.32 -8.68 -2.32
C GLU A 165 13.04 -7.54 -3.07
N TRP A 166 14.34 -7.72 -3.35
CA TRP A 166 15.07 -6.78 -4.21
C TRP A 166 14.47 -6.70 -5.61
N ALA A 167 14.24 -7.84 -6.27
CA ALA A 167 13.63 -7.88 -7.59
C ALA A 167 12.23 -7.23 -7.61
N GLU A 168 11.46 -7.36 -6.53
CA GLU A 168 10.17 -6.70 -6.37
C GLU A 168 10.31 -5.18 -6.34
N THR A 169 11.29 -4.63 -5.63
CA THR A 169 11.52 -3.17 -5.62
C THR A 169 11.87 -2.64 -7.00
N GLU A 170 12.70 -3.35 -7.76
CA GLU A 170 13.03 -2.98 -9.14
C GLU A 170 11.79 -3.02 -10.06
N GLN A 171 10.95 -4.03 -9.93
CA GLN A 171 9.69 -4.12 -10.68
C GLN A 171 8.73 -2.97 -10.35
N LYS A 172 8.64 -2.58 -9.08
CA LYS A 172 7.83 -1.45 -8.62
C LYS A 172 8.30 -0.11 -9.19
N ALA A 173 9.60 0.07 -9.39
CA ALA A 173 10.19 1.28 -9.99
C ALA A 173 10.07 1.31 -11.53
N ARG A 174 9.98 0.16 -12.18
CA ARG A 174 10.09 0.00 -13.64
C ARG A 174 9.12 0.86 -14.45
N ALA A 175 7.87 1.01 -14.00
CA ALA A 175 6.87 1.79 -14.73
C ALA A 175 7.26 3.26 -14.88
N LEU A 176 7.83 3.85 -13.83
CA LEU A 176 8.30 5.24 -13.85
C LEU A 176 9.57 5.40 -14.69
N LEU A 177 10.49 4.45 -14.59
CA LEU A 177 11.72 4.46 -15.40
C LEU A 177 11.36 4.30 -16.89
N ARG A 178 10.44 3.38 -17.24
CA ARG A 178 9.98 3.22 -18.62
C ARG A 178 9.28 4.47 -19.16
N ALA A 179 8.51 5.16 -18.33
CA ALA A 179 7.89 6.43 -18.72
C ALA A 179 8.95 7.52 -19.06
N ALA A 180 10.04 7.58 -18.31
CA ALA A 180 11.15 8.47 -18.61
C ALA A 180 11.86 8.11 -19.92
N GLU A 181 12.15 6.82 -20.14
CA GLU A 181 12.74 6.32 -21.40
C GLU A 181 11.89 6.70 -22.62
N LEU A 182 10.55 6.52 -22.52
CA LEU A 182 9.64 6.89 -23.61
C LEU A 182 9.68 8.38 -23.94
N VAL A 183 9.85 9.24 -22.94
CA VAL A 183 10.02 10.69 -23.16
C VAL A 183 11.34 10.99 -23.87
N GLU A 184 12.42 10.28 -23.52
CA GLU A 184 13.73 10.45 -24.17
C GLU A 184 13.75 9.90 -25.60
N GLU A 185 13.04 8.80 -25.85
CA GLU A 185 12.90 8.20 -27.19
C GLU A 185 12.09 9.10 -28.16
N GLY A 186 11.31 10.03 -27.62
CA GLY A 186 10.38 10.88 -28.38
C GLY A 186 9.08 10.12 -28.72
N PHE A 187 7.93 10.71 -28.40
CA PHE A 187 6.61 10.18 -28.78
C PHE A 187 6.39 10.26 -30.28
#